data_d7174cea1f8ff5414e38c0cb112ddddb
#
_entry.id   d7174cea1f8ff5414e38c0cb112ddddb
#
_cell.length_a   1.000
_cell.length_b   1.000
_cell.length_c   1.000
_cell.angle_alpha   90.00
_cell.angle_beta   90.00
_cell.angle_gamma   90.00
#
_symmetry.space_group_name_H-M   'P 1'
#
loop_
_entity.id
_entity.type
_entity.pdbx_description
1 polymer ?
#
loop_
_entity_poly.entity_id
_entity_poly.type
_entity_poly.pdbx_seq_one_letter_code
_entity_poly.pdbx_strand_id
1 'polypeptide(L)'
;NKLEISAGATLKLGNDIKVSGSSQTYSLTYSSSGSEIARDTLSFLDTDGKLKKIQSIDGKYRMPIKTNFGLGIGKYDTWYVGVEYENQNAIETLGFSNASNSAYNYGASNRFSLGGFYLPKINSISSYWQRVTYRAGIRLENTGLLVDGSGLNTNFTPIDDLGISFGLGLPLKQLS
;
A
#
# COMPACT_ATOMS: atom_id res chain seq x y z
N ASN A 1 -37.92 -13.73 0.72
CA ASN A 1 -36.60 -14.29 1.02
C ASN A 1 -35.79 -14.50 -0.28
N LYS A 2 -35.31 -13.42 -0.87
CA LYS A 2 -34.48 -13.51 -2.09
C LYS A 2 -33.00 -13.58 -1.69
N LEU A 3 -32.28 -14.49 -2.33
CA LEU A 3 -30.84 -14.54 -2.32
C LEU A 3 -30.32 -13.48 -3.29
N GLU A 4 -29.32 -12.72 -2.88
CA GLU A 4 -28.67 -11.72 -3.72
C GLU A 4 -27.24 -12.19 -4.01
N ILE A 5 -26.86 -12.07 -5.28
CA ILE A 5 -25.48 -12.32 -5.74
C ILE A 5 -24.97 -10.99 -6.27
N SER A 6 -23.80 -10.60 -5.82
CA SER A 6 -23.10 -9.41 -6.29
C SER A 6 -21.77 -9.78 -6.92
N ALA A 7 -21.42 -9.09 -7.99
CA ALA A 7 -20.11 -9.21 -8.63
C ALA A 7 -19.63 -7.81 -9.03
N GLY A 8 -18.36 -7.58 -8.89
CA GLY A 8 -17.75 -6.31 -9.25
C GLY A 8 -16.32 -6.51 -9.73
N ALA A 9 -15.92 -5.62 -10.63
CA ALA A 9 -14.53 -5.55 -11.08
C ALA A 9 -14.14 -4.08 -11.24
N THR A 10 -12.90 -3.76 -10.86
CA THR A 10 -12.33 -2.43 -11.10
C THR A 10 -10.96 -2.58 -11.75
N LEU A 11 -10.68 -1.67 -12.69
CA LEU A 11 -9.40 -1.56 -13.35
C LEU A 11 -8.91 -0.12 -13.20
N LYS A 12 -7.76 0.04 -12.53
CA LYS A 12 -7.02 1.30 -12.49
C LYS A 12 -5.89 1.20 -13.48
N LEU A 13 -5.92 2.06 -14.50
CA LEU A 13 -4.85 2.12 -15.50
C LEU A 13 -3.60 2.77 -14.88
N GLY A 14 -2.46 2.27 -15.29
CA GLY A 14 -1.18 2.87 -14.96
C GLY A 14 -0.97 4.18 -15.71
N ASN A 15 -0.10 5.03 -15.15
CA ASN A 15 0.31 6.25 -15.82
C ASN A 15 1.78 6.55 -15.48
N ASP A 16 2.45 7.34 -16.33
CA ASP A 16 3.82 7.80 -16.11
C ASP A 16 3.80 9.22 -15.53
N ILE A 17 4.42 9.39 -14.35
CA ILE A 17 4.64 10.69 -13.73
C ILE A 17 6.08 11.10 -14.02
N LYS A 18 6.26 12.18 -14.77
CA LYS A 18 7.59 12.75 -15.03
C LYS A 18 8.08 13.46 -13.78
N VAL A 19 9.34 13.21 -13.44
CA VAL A 19 10.01 13.85 -12.31
C VAL A 19 11.29 14.46 -12.82
N SER A 20 11.50 15.73 -12.51
CA SER A 20 12.75 16.44 -12.79
C SER A 20 13.20 17.20 -11.57
N GLY A 21 14.50 17.30 -11.39
CA GLY A 21 15.10 17.98 -10.25
C GLY A 21 16.59 18.11 -10.36
N SER A 22 17.21 18.56 -9.30
CA SER A 22 18.65 18.64 -9.17
C SER A 22 19.10 18.04 -7.84
N SER A 23 20.23 17.36 -7.87
CA SER A 23 20.89 16.80 -6.68
C SER A 23 22.24 17.47 -6.50
N GLN A 24 22.59 17.74 -5.23
CA GLN A 24 23.86 18.30 -4.85
C GLN A 24 24.36 17.58 -3.58
N THR A 25 25.60 17.13 -3.59
CA THR A 25 26.20 16.44 -2.46
C THR A 25 27.21 17.33 -1.76
N TYR A 26 27.11 17.39 -0.44
CA TYR A 26 28.00 18.19 0.40
C TYR A 26 28.80 17.33 1.36
N SER A 27 30.05 17.72 1.60
CA SER A 27 30.82 17.30 2.76
C SER A 27 30.63 18.33 3.86
N LEU A 28 30.32 17.88 5.06
CA LEU A 28 30.12 18.75 6.23
C LEU A 28 31.14 18.41 7.31
N THR A 29 31.73 19.43 7.90
CA THR A 29 32.60 19.29 9.07
C THR A 29 31.95 19.99 10.27
N TYR A 30 31.88 19.28 11.37
CA TYR A 30 31.28 19.78 12.61
C TYR A 30 32.36 20.01 13.68
N SER A 31 32.17 21.04 14.51
CA SER A 31 32.96 21.25 15.72
C SER A 31 32.63 20.22 16.80
N SER A 32 33.46 20.14 17.83
CA SER A 32 33.17 19.34 19.03
C SER A 32 31.89 19.76 19.76
N SER A 33 31.43 20.99 19.56
CA SER A 33 30.15 21.51 20.08
C SER A 33 28.92 21.20 19.18
N GLY A 34 29.10 20.47 18.05
CA GLY A 34 28.03 20.14 17.12
C GLY A 34 27.66 21.24 16.13
N SER A 35 28.38 22.35 16.10
CA SER A 35 28.16 23.42 15.12
C SER A 35 28.86 23.11 13.80
N GLU A 36 28.20 23.41 12.67
CA GLU A 36 28.82 23.28 11.34
C GLU A 36 29.95 24.29 11.18
N ILE A 37 31.18 23.79 10.89
CA ILE A 37 32.38 24.63 10.69
C ILE A 37 32.61 24.89 9.22
N ALA A 38 32.47 23.85 8.38
CA ALA A 38 32.74 23.92 6.96
C ALA A 38 31.77 23.07 6.17
N ARG A 39 31.43 23.58 5.00
CA ARG A 39 30.64 22.88 3.98
C ARG A 39 31.36 22.99 2.66
N ASP A 40 31.64 21.83 2.04
CA ASP A 40 32.18 21.79 0.68
C ASP A 40 31.25 21.00 -0.24
N THR A 41 31.09 21.50 -1.46
CA THR A 41 30.26 20.86 -2.48
C THR A 41 31.09 19.87 -3.27
N LEU A 42 30.74 18.60 -3.20
CA LEU A 42 31.41 17.57 -3.96
C LEU A 42 31.12 17.71 -5.45
N SER A 43 32.18 17.58 -6.26
CA SER A 43 32.07 17.57 -7.72
C SER A 43 32.10 16.13 -8.22
N PHE A 44 31.31 15.84 -9.25
CA PHE A 44 31.29 14.56 -9.95
C PHE A 44 31.61 14.77 -11.43
N LEU A 45 32.05 13.72 -12.09
CA LEU A 45 32.29 13.72 -13.54
C LEU A 45 30.94 13.45 -14.25
N ASP A 46 30.56 14.35 -15.14
CA ASP A 46 29.44 14.16 -16.05
C ASP A 46 29.81 13.18 -17.18
N THR A 47 28.83 12.72 -17.95
CA THR A 47 29.00 11.86 -19.14
C THR A 47 30.01 12.42 -20.15
N ASP A 48 30.15 13.73 -20.20
CA ASP A 48 31.13 14.44 -21.04
C ASP A 48 32.52 14.59 -20.40
N GLY A 49 32.77 13.98 -19.25
CA GLY A 49 34.04 14.08 -18.53
C GLY A 49 34.30 15.44 -17.88
N LYS A 50 33.28 16.30 -17.76
CA LYS A 50 33.38 17.60 -17.09
C LYS A 50 32.97 17.51 -15.62
N LEU A 51 33.69 18.22 -14.77
CA LEU A 51 33.34 18.36 -13.36
C LEU A 51 32.13 19.25 -13.19
N LYS A 52 31.08 18.70 -12.57
CA LYS A 52 29.85 19.43 -12.18
C LYS A 52 29.57 19.28 -10.69
N LYS A 53 29.01 20.32 -10.09
CA LYS A 53 28.58 20.33 -8.69
C LYS A 53 27.07 20.05 -8.50
N ILE A 54 26.31 20.14 -9.58
CA ILE A 54 24.87 19.92 -9.60
C ILE A 54 24.57 18.84 -10.64
N GLN A 55 23.93 17.79 -10.20
CA GLN A 55 23.47 16.69 -11.05
C GLN A 55 21.99 16.92 -11.38
N SER A 56 21.70 16.98 -12.69
CA SER A 56 20.31 16.94 -13.14
C SER A 56 19.72 15.54 -12.94
N ILE A 57 18.53 15.49 -12.42
CA ILE A 57 17.76 14.25 -12.24
C ILE A 57 16.54 14.37 -13.13
N ASP A 58 16.47 13.52 -14.16
CA ASP A 58 15.32 13.39 -15.02
C ASP A 58 14.88 11.93 -15.05
N GLY A 59 13.61 11.69 -14.71
CA GLY A 59 13.11 10.34 -14.63
C GLY A 59 11.60 10.26 -14.67
N LYS A 60 11.10 9.06 -14.55
CA LYS A 60 9.67 8.77 -14.55
C LYS A 60 9.34 7.77 -13.43
N TYR A 61 8.25 8.03 -12.75
CA TYR A 61 7.54 7.07 -11.94
C TYR A 61 6.44 6.45 -12.78
N ARG A 62 6.54 5.16 -13.04
CA ARG A 62 5.47 4.40 -13.68
C ARG A 62 4.54 3.85 -12.62
N MET A 63 3.35 4.47 -12.54
CA MET A 63 2.29 3.97 -11.67
C MET A 63 1.73 2.67 -12.25
N PRO A 64 1.62 1.60 -11.45
CA PRO A 64 1.22 0.31 -11.95
C PRO A 64 -0.27 0.24 -12.28
N ILE A 65 -0.61 -0.75 -13.12
CA ILE A 65 -1.99 -1.21 -13.30
C ILE A 65 -2.41 -1.95 -12.04
N LYS A 66 -3.63 -1.65 -11.58
CA LYS A 66 -4.27 -2.32 -10.44
C LYS A 66 -5.61 -2.87 -10.88
N THR A 67 -5.83 -4.14 -10.62
CA THR A 67 -7.08 -4.84 -10.88
C THR A 67 -7.68 -5.34 -9.59
N ASN A 68 -9.00 -5.29 -9.50
CA ASN A 68 -9.74 -5.82 -8.36
C ASN A 68 -10.98 -6.55 -8.87
N PHE A 69 -11.25 -7.72 -8.32
CA PHE A 69 -12.43 -8.55 -8.58
C PHE A 69 -13.08 -8.94 -7.26
N GLY A 70 -14.38 -8.73 -7.17
CA GLY A 70 -15.17 -9.07 -6.00
C GLY A 70 -16.40 -9.88 -6.36
N LEU A 71 -16.69 -10.87 -5.53
CA LEU A 71 -17.92 -11.66 -5.57
C LEU A 71 -18.54 -11.72 -4.20
N GLY A 72 -19.84 -11.70 -4.14
CA GLY A 72 -20.56 -11.81 -2.89
C GLY A 72 -21.90 -12.47 -3.03
N ILE A 73 -22.34 -13.07 -1.95
CA ILE A 73 -23.64 -13.71 -1.84
C ILE A 73 -24.24 -13.38 -0.48
N GLY A 74 -25.52 -13.13 -0.46
CA GLY A 74 -26.20 -12.80 0.78
C GLY A 74 -27.70 -12.87 0.69
N LYS A 75 -28.32 -12.63 1.83
CA LYS A 75 -29.75 -12.48 1.97
C LYS A 75 -30.00 -11.13 2.62
N TYR A 76 -30.79 -10.31 1.95
CA TYR A 76 -31.12 -8.96 2.41
C TYR A 76 -31.47 -8.93 3.91
N ASP A 77 -30.91 -7.98 4.63
CA ASP A 77 -31.07 -7.73 6.07
C ASP A 77 -30.80 -8.95 6.99
N THR A 78 -30.10 -9.98 6.52
CA THR A 78 -29.82 -11.15 7.36
C THR A 78 -28.35 -11.50 7.37
N TRP A 79 -27.73 -11.74 6.24
CA TRP A 79 -26.33 -12.10 6.15
C TRP A 79 -25.76 -11.80 4.76
N TYR A 80 -24.47 -11.60 4.73
CA TYR A 80 -23.72 -11.44 3.48
C TYR A 80 -22.31 -11.98 3.68
N VAL A 81 -21.78 -12.65 2.66
CA VAL A 81 -20.38 -13.09 2.57
C VAL A 81 -19.86 -12.63 1.22
N GLY A 82 -18.68 -12.04 1.24
CA GLY A 82 -17.99 -11.57 0.04
C GLY A 82 -16.52 -11.94 0.05
N VAL A 83 -16.01 -12.16 -1.14
CA VAL A 83 -14.59 -12.39 -1.42
C VAL A 83 -14.11 -11.33 -2.41
N GLU A 84 -12.90 -10.86 -2.20
CA GLU A 84 -12.26 -9.87 -3.05
C GLU A 84 -10.81 -10.27 -3.31
N TYR A 85 -10.38 -10.15 -4.54
CA TYR A 85 -8.99 -10.34 -4.96
C TYR A 85 -8.50 -9.10 -5.68
N GLU A 86 -7.40 -8.56 -5.21
CA GLU A 86 -6.73 -7.40 -5.77
C GLU A 86 -5.32 -7.79 -6.22
N ASN A 87 -4.93 -7.29 -7.39
CA ASN A 87 -3.58 -7.43 -7.91
C ASN A 87 -3.07 -6.09 -8.41
N GLN A 88 -1.82 -5.79 -8.13
CA GLN A 88 -1.13 -4.59 -8.57
C GLN A 88 0.28 -4.96 -9.03
N ASN A 89 0.66 -4.50 -10.21
CA ASN A 89 2.03 -4.66 -10.71
C ASN A 89 3.02 -3.84 -9.89
N ALA A 90 4.30 -4.12 -10.05
CA ALA A 90 5.37 -3.37 -9.40
C ALA A 90 5.36 -1.89 -9.79
N ILE A 91 5.75 -1.02 -8.85
CA ILE A 91 6.07 0.37 -9.14
C ILE A 91 7.46 0.40 -9.77
N GLU A 92 7.57 0.98 -10.95
CA GLU A 92 8.85 1.11 -11.65
C GLU A 92 9.36 2.55 -11.61
N THR A 93 10.64 2.70 -11.31
CA THR A 93 11.35 3.97 -11.40
C THR A 93 12.33 3.92 -12.56
N LEU A 94 12.22 4.86 -13.49
CA LEU A 94 13.04 4.95 -14.69
C LEU A 94 13.83 6.25 -14.67
N GLY A 95 15.14 6.20 -14.97
CA GLY A 95 15.99 7.39 -15.07
C GLY A 95 16.47 7.98 -13.75
N PHE A 96 16.06 7.40 -12.60
CA PHE A 96 16.68 7.70 -11.32
C PHE A 96 17.82 6.72 -11.11
N SER A 97 19.01 7.23 -10.89
CA SER A 97 20.03 6.47 -10.18
C SER A 97 19.51 6.32 -8.75
N ASN A 98 18.77 5.26 -8.49
CA ASN A 98 18.50 4.88 -7.11
C ASN A 98 19.85 4.78 -6.46
N ALA A 99 20.06 5.57 -5.43
CA ALA A 99 21.22 5.42 -4.59
C ALA A 99 21.32 3.91 -4.32
N SER A 100 22.44 3.34 -4.68
CA SER A 100 22.74 1.91 -4.71
C SER A 100 22.69 1.20 -3.35
N ASN A 101 21.89 1.69 -2.44
CA ASN A 101 21.71 1.25 -1.08
C ASN A 101 20.23 1.19 -0.70
N SER A 102 19.37 0.79 -1.59
CA SER A 102 18.01 0.54 -1.19
C SER A 102 17.95 -0.80 -0.44
N ALA A 103 17.90 -0.73 0.88
CA ALA A 103 17.59 -1.89 1.72
C ALA A 103 16.17 -2.45 1.43
N TYR A 104 15.48 -1.92 0.43
CA TYR A 104 14.13 -2.30 0.04
C TYR A 104 13.95 -2.20 -1.48
N ASN A 105 13.02 -3.01 -1.99
CA ASN A 105 12.60 -2.99 -3.39
C ASN A 105 11.08 -3.12 -3.47
N TYR A 106 10.48 -2.72 -4.57
CA TYR A 106 9.05 -2.84 -4.80
C TYR A 106 8.77 -3.87 -5.90
N GLY A 107 8.08 -4.93 -5.54
CA GLY A 107 7.54 -5.94 -6.43
C GLY A 107 6.06 -5.77 -6.71
N ALA A 108 5.47 -6.75 -7.36
CA ALA A 108 4.03 -6.85 -7.49
C ALA A 108 3.39 -7.17 -6.15
N SER A 109 2.21 -6.60 -5.89
CA SER A 109 1.43 -6.86 -4.69
C SER A 109 0.12 -7.55 -5.04
N ASN A 110 -0.37 -8.38 -4.13
CA ASN A 110 -1.68 -8.99 -4.24
C ASN A 110 -2.34 -9.08 -2.87
N ARG A 111 -3.66 -8.98 -2.85
CA ARG A 111 -4.46 -9.05 -1.65
C ARG A 111 -5.69 -9.91 -1.88
N PHE A 112 -5.90 -10.84 -0.98
CA PHE A 112 -7.12 -11.63 -0.87
C PHE A 112 -7.85 -11.25 0.40
N SER A 113 -9.15 -10.95 0.28
CA SER A 113 -10.00 -10.59 1.40
C SER A 113 -11.26 -11.42 1.37
N LEU A 114 -11.65 -11.95 2.54
CA LEU A 114 -12.90 -12.64 2.75
C LEU A 114 -13.57 -11.99 3.96
N GLY A 115 -14.83 -11.62 3.84
CA GLY A 115 -15.55 -11.01 4.94
C GLY A 115 -17.05 -11.12 4.80
N GLY A 116 -17.73 -10.82 5.90
CA GLY A 116 -19.17 -10.86 5.88
C GLY A 116 -19.80 -10.33 7.16
N PHE A 117 -21.12 -10.31 7.15
CA PHE A 117 -21.90 -9.98 8.34
C PHE A 117 -23.08 -10.94 8.51
N TYR A 118 -23.53 -11.01 9.74
CA TYR A 118 -24.73 -11.73 10.15
C TYR A 118 -25.58 -10.90 11.09
N LEU A 119 -26.86 -10.75 10.77
CA LEU A 119 -27.86 -10.05 11.55
C LEU A 119 -29.00 -11.05 11.85
N PRO A 120 -29.09 -11.59 13.06
CA PRO A 120 -30.05 -12.65 13.39
C PRO A 120 -31.52 -12.26 13.15
N LYS A 121 -31.94 -11.10 13.68
CA LYS A 121 -33.32 -10.63 13.54
C LYS A 121 -33.43 -9.13 13.81
N ILE A 122 -33.53 -8.33 12.76
CA ILE A 122 -33.54 -6.87 12.83
C ILE A 122 -34.70 -6.32 13.68
N ASN A 123 -35.91 -6.96 13.63
CA ASN A 123 -37.09 -6.54 14.31
C ASN A 123 -37.39 -7.32 15.61
N SER A 124 -36.35 -7.81 16.30
CA SER A 124 -36.57 -8.50 17.57
C SER A 124 -36.95 -7.52 18.67
N ILE A 125 -38.08 -7.80 19.34
CA ILE A 125 -38.54 -7.06 20.51
C ILE A 125 -38.01 -7.67 21.80
N SER A 126 -37.81 -9.00 21.80
CA SER A 126 -37.47 -9.76 23.00
C SER A 126 -35.96 -9.81 23.34
N SER A 127 -35.09 -9.62 22.36
CA SER A 127 -33.66 -9.71 22.60
C SER A 127 -32.87 -8.64 21.85
N TYR A 128 -32.08 -7.86 22.58
CA TYR A 128 -31.17 -6.86 22.03
C TYR A 128 -30.12 -7.49 21.10
N TRP A 129 -29.53 -8.60 21.52
CA TRP A 129 -28.46 -9.29 20.80
C TRP A 129 -28.87 -9.82 19.42
N GLN A 130 -30.15 -10.09 19.21
CA GLN A 130 -30.67 -10.49 17.91
C GLN A 130 -30.71 -9.33 16.88
N ARG A 131 -30.64 -8.08 17.35
CA ARG A 131 -30.58 -6.89 16.51
C ARG A 131 -29.15 -6.39 16.26
N VAL A 132 -28.17 -7.00 16.91
CA VAL A 132 -26.75 -6.69 16.72
C VAL A 132 -26.28 -7.32 15.42
N THR A 133 -25.59 -6.52 14.59
CA THR A 133 -24.91 -7.01 13.41
C THR A 133 -23.51 -7.48 13.77
N TYR A 134 -23.25 -8.75 13.56
CA TYR A 134 -21.93 -9.37 13.76
C TYR A 134 -21.17 -9.35 12.46
N ARG A 135 -19.92 -8.89 12.49
CA ARG A 135 -19.07 -8.80 11.32
C ARG A 135 -17.75 -9.51 11.59
N ALA A 136 -17.23 -10.18 10.55
CA ALA A 136 -15.91 -10.79 10.62
C ALA A 136 -15.25 -10.73 9.23
N GLY A 137 -13.94 -10.69 9.21
CA GLY A 137 -13.17 -10.72 7.97
C GLY A 137 -11.74 -11.16 8.20
N ILE A 138 -11.14 -11.67 7.13
CA ILE A 138 -9.74 -12.02 7.04
C ILE A 138 -9.15 -11.41 5.77
N ARG A 139 -7.91 -10.95 5.86
CA ARG A 139 -7.14 -10.39 4.76
C ARG A 139 -5.77 -11.04 4.75
N LEU A 140 -5.38 -11.51 3.58
CA LEU A 140 -4.04 -12.00 3.27
C LEU A 140 -3.46 -11.07 2.21
N GLU A 141 -2.33 -10.48 2.47
CA GLU A 141 -1.72 -9.51 1.57
C GLU A 141 -0.23 -9.75 1.43
N ASN A 142 0.22 -9.92 0.19
CA ASN A 142 1.61 -9.71 -0.17
C ASN A 142 1.74 -8.24 -0.54
N THR A 143 2.46 -7.48 0.27
CA THR A 143 2.53 -6.01 0.16
C THR A 143 3.32 -5.54 -1.06
N GLY A 144 4.06 -6.44 -1.72
CA GLY A 144 5.01 -6.10 -2.77
C GLY A 144 6.27 -5.42 -2.24
N LEU A 145 6.40 -5.21 -0.94
CA LEU A 145 7.62 -4.68 -0.35
C LEU A 145 8.61 -5.82 -0.09
N LEU A 146 9.79 -5.68 -0.65
CA LEU A 146 10.91 -6.59 -0.49
C LEU A 146 11.99 -5.88 0.32
N VAL A 147 12.44 -6.48 1.43
CA VAL A 147 13.44 -5.89 2.32
C VAL A 147 14.67 -6.78 2.39
N ASP A 148 15.84 -6.18 2.22
CA ASP A 148 17.13 -6.84 2.45
C ASP A 148 17.68 -6.44 3.82
N GLY A 149 17.57 -7.35 4.78
CA GLY A 149 18.08 -7.16 6.13
C GLY A 149 19.62 -7.18 6.21
N SER A 150 20.31 -7.65 5.17
CA SER A 150 21.78 -7.69 5.12
C SER A 150 22.39 -6.37 4.65
N GLY A 151 21.62 -5.52 3.96
CA GLY A 151 22.10 -4.29 3.34
C GLY A 151 23.04 -4.48 2.15
N LEU A 152 23.18 -5.73 1.67
CA LEU A 152 24.07 -6.08 0.56
C LEU A 152 23.35 -6.17 -0.79
N ASN A 153 22.07 -5.90 -0.85
CA ASN A 153 21.19 -6.02 -2.03
C ASN A 153 21.20 -7.44 -2.66
N THR A 154 21.39 -8.46 -1.84
CA THR A 154 21.51 -9.84 -2.31
C THR A 154 20.43 -10.78 -1.83
N ASN A 155 19.68 -10.41 -0.77
CA ASN A 155 18.74 -11.32 -0.13
C ASN A 155 17.45 -10.60 0.29
N PHE A 156 16.60 -10.32 -0.70
CA PHE A 156 15.32 -9.66 -0.49
C PHE A 156 14.26 -10.62 0.01
N THR A 157 13.65 -10.29 1.14
CA THR A 157 12.55 -11.05 1.74
C THR A 157 11.25 -10.27 1.55
N PRO A 158 10.17 -10.89 1.04
CA PRO A 158 8.88 -10.26 0.92
C PRO A 158 8.25 -10.02 2.28
N ILE A 159 7.50 -8.92 2.40
CA ILE A 159 6.70 -8.60 3.57
C ILE A 159 5.25 -8.96 3.27
N ASP A 160 4.74 -9.93 3.99
CA ASP A 160 3.34 -10.36 3.94
C ASP A 160 2.58 -9.83 5.15
N ASP A 161 1.29 -9.56 4.98
CA ASP A 161 0.39 -9.11 6.04
C ASP A 161 -0.83 -10.04 6.16
N LEU A 162 -1.14 -10.43 7.39
CA LEU A 162 -2.33 -11.17 7.76
C LEU A 162 -3.20 -10.30 8.67
N GLY A 163 -4.38 -9.91 8.20
CA GLY A 163 -5.34 -9.15 8.98
C GLY A 163 -6.56 -9.98 9.35
N ILE A 164 -6.97 -9.94 10.61
CA ILE A 164 -8.25 -10.49 11.07
C ILE A 164 -9.04 -9.34 11.70
N SER A 165 -10.30 -9.21 11.34
CA SER A 165 -11.19 -8.18 11.85
C SER A 165 -12.48 -8.75 12.40
N PHE A 166 -12.95 -8.14 13.50
CA PHE A 166 -14.26 -8.41 14.09
C PHE A 166 -14.96 -7.07 14.35
N GLY A 167 -16.27 -7.04 14.21
CA GLY A 167 -17.05 -5.85 14.43
C GLY A 167 -18.47 -6.15 14.91
N LEU A 168 -19.00 -5.23 15.70
CA LEU A 168 -20.38 -5.27 16.17
C LEU A 168 -21.09 -3.98 15.74
N GLY A 169 -22.23 -4.12 15.05
CA GLY A 169 -23.12 -3.03 14.74
C GLY A 169 -24.27 -2.98 15.76
N LEU A 170 -24.21 -2.00 16.65
CA LEU A 170 -25.21 -1.85 17.73
C LEU A 170 -26.36 -0.95 17.27
N PRO A 171 -27.63 -1.41 17.32
CA PRO A 171 -28.76 -0.56 17.04
C PRO A 171 -28.99 0.42 18.20
N LEU A 172 -28.80 1.71 17.95
CA LEU A 172 -29.11 2.77 18.90
C LEU A 172 -30.53 3.25 18.68
N LYS A 173 -31.26 3.54 19.77
CA LYS A 173 -32.55 4.20 19.70
C LYS A 173 -32.30 5.66 19.31
N GLN A 174 -33.01 6.13 18.29
CA GLN A 174 -32.99 7.54 17.94
C GLN A 174 -33.57 8.32 19.13
N LEU A 175 -32.77 9.18 19.73
CA LEU A 175 -33.26 10.13 20.74
C LEU A 175 -34.07 11.19 19.99
N SER A 176 -35.37 11.15 20.18
CA SER A 176 -36.31 12.19 19.73
C SER A 176 -36.37 13.32 20.76
#